data_25e9b3b3f1b38ae12a8634067cabb6d6
#
_entry.id   25e9b3b3f1b38ae12a8634067cabb6d6
#
_cell.length_a   1.000
_cell.length_b   1.000
_cell.length_c   1.000
_cell.angle_alpha   90.00
_cell.angle_beta   90.00
_cell.angle_gamma   90.00
#
_symmetry.space_group_name_H-M   'P 1'
#
loop_
_entity.id
_entity.type
_entity.pdbx_description
1 polymer ?
#
loop_
_entity_poly.entity_id
_entity_poly.type
_entity_poly.pdbx_seq_one_letter_code
_entity_poly.pdbx_strand_id
1 'polypeptide(L)'
;DLVYGGGQFGLMGAVANGVLDNGGTVHGIITETLASRGAAYEKIQDLKIVPDMDHRKEKMMAMADGMLALPGGIGTLEEISQAASWITIGENPKPVAFYNQDDFYSPLEQVFKHMSHEGFLEKTYLDSMCFSDDFDQILDFMEHYHAPHYREYKK
;
A
#
# COMPACT_ATOMS: atom_id res chain seq x y z
N ASP A 1 6.17 -7.14 -11.00
CA ASP A 1 6.63 -7.77 -9.77
C ASP A 1 5.74 -7.37 -8.58
N LEU A 2 5.63 -8.23 -7.59
CA LEU A 2 4.91 -7.97 -6.35
C LEU A 2 5.89 -7.75 -5.20
N VAL A 3 5.73 -6.65 -4.47
CA VAL A 3 6.34 -6.44 -3.14
C VAL A 3 5.23 -6.49 -2.10
N TYR A 4 5.36 -7.37 -1.09
CA TYR A 4 4.29 -7.56 -0.11
C TYR A 4 4.80 -8.04 1.26
N GLY A 5 3.93 -8.17 2.23
CA GLY A 5 4.27 -8.50 3.61
C GLY A 5 4.70 -9.94 3.89
N GLY A 6 4.99 -10.75 2.87
CA GLY A 6 5.60 -12.08 3.01
C GLY A 6 4.71 -13.18 3.61
N GLY A 7 3.42 -12.92 3.82
CA GLY A 7 2.50 -13.89 4.42
C GLY A 7 1.91 -14.90 3.43
N GLN A 8 1.64 -16.13 3.91
CA GLN A 8 1.10 -17.21 3.07
C GLN A 8 -0.42 -17.41 3.15
N PHE A 9 -1.11 -16.70 4.05
CA PHE A 9 -2.53 -16.92 4.30
C PHE A 9 -3.42 -15.84 3.68
N GLY A 10 -4.68 -16.19 3.39
CA GLY A 10 -5.70 -15.27 2.91
C GLY A 10 -5.33 -14.61 1.58
N LEU A 11 -5.71 -13.34 1.40
CA LEU A 11 -5.41 -12.57 0.19
C LEU A 11 -3.91 -12.39 -0.05
N MET A 12 -3.08 -12.36 0.98
CA MET A 12 -1.62 -12.28 0.84
C MET A 12 -1.07 -13.47 0.07
N GLY A 13 -1.42 -14.69 0.48
CA GLY A 13 -1.01 -15.90 -0.23
C GLY A 13 -1.66 -16.01 -1.62
N ALA A 14 -2.90 -15.59 -1.76
CA ALA A 14 -3.60 -15.64 -3.04
C ALA A 14 -2.97 -14.73 -4.09
N VAL A 15 -2.64 -13.48 -3.74
CA VAL A 15 -1.99 -12.55 -4.68
C VAL A 15 -0.57 -13.00 -5.03
N ALA A 16 0.19 -13.51 -4.04
CA ALA A 16 1.52 -14.05 -4.30
C ALA A 16 1.47 -15.24 -5.27
N ASN A 17 0.55 -16.19 -5.07
CA ASN A 17 0.33 -17.30 -5.99
C ASN A 17 -0.08 -16.81 -7.39
N GLY A 18 -1.01 -15.86 -7.48
CA GLY A 18 -1.44 -15.31 -8.76
C GLY A 18 -0.31 -14.71 -9.57
N VAL A 19 0.63 -14.02 -8.91
CA VAL A 19 1.82 -13.47 -9.58
C VAL A 19 2.78 -14.58 -10.03
N LEU A 20 3.07 -15.54 -9.16
CA LEU A 20 3.97 -16.66 -9.46
C LEU A 20 3.41 -17.56 -10.59
N ASP A 21 2.13 -17.87 -10.58
CA ASP A 21 1.45 -18.72 -11.58
C ASP A 21 1.46 -18.07 -12.97
N ASN A 22 1.59 -16.73 -13.02
CA ASN A 22 1.72 -15.97 -14.28
C ASN A 22 3.16 -15.57 -14.60
N GLY A 23 4.15 -16.17 -13.95
CA GLY A 23 5.57 -15.98 -14.25
C GLY A 23 6.17 -14.66 -13.73
N GLY A 24 5.47 -13.95 -12.85
CA GLY A 24 5.98 -12.75 -12.20
C GLY A 24 6.90 -13.05 -11.01
N THR A 25 7.57 -12.03 -10.51
CA THR A 25 8.47 -12.13 -9.34
C THR A 25 7.75 -11.64 -8.08
N VAL A 26 7.96 -12.35 -6.97
CA VAL A 26 7.38 -12.00 -5.67
C VAL A 26 8.47 -11.75 -4.64
N HIS A 27 8.47 -10.55 -4.07
CA HIS A 27 9.35 -10.10 -3.00
C HIS A 27 8.55 -10.01 -1.70
N GLY A 28 8.85 -10.86 -0.73
CA GLY A 28 8.22 -10.87 0.58
C GLY A 28 9.10 -10.23 1.64
N ILE A 29 8.55 -9.35 2.45
CA ILE A 29 9.22 -8.78 3.62
C ILE A 29 8.40 -9.11 4.87
N ILE A 30 8.99 -9.85 5.80
CA ILE A 30 8.30 -10.32 7.00
C ILE A 30 9.14 -10.09 8.24
N THR A 31 8.52 -9.83 9.38
CA THR A 31 9.24 -9.70 10.64
C THR A 31 9.62 -11.08 11.22
N GLU A 32 10.71 -11.13 11.99
CA GLU A 32 11.11 -12.34 12.75
C GLU A 32 9.97 -12.90 13.58
N THR A 33 9.21 -12.03 14.25
CA THR A 33 8.06 -12.41 15.07
C THR A 33 6.96 -13.11 14.26
N LEU A 34 6.62 -12.61 13.06
CA LEU A 34 5.59 -13.22 12.21
C LEU A 34 6.12 -14.52 11.57
N ALA A 35 7.37 -14.53 11.14
CA ALA A 35 8.02 -15.71 10.58
C ALA A 35 8.04 -16.87 11.59
N SER A 36 8.45 -16.59 12.85
CA SER A 36 8.50 -17.61 13.92
C SER A 36 7.11 -18.18 14.29
N ARG A 37 6.02 -17.47 13.94
CA ARG A 37 4.64 -17.95 14.11
C ARG A 37 4.11 -18.73 12.92
N GLY A 38 4.94 -19.02 11.91
CA GLY A 38 4.57 -19.78 10.72
C GLY A 38 3.78 -18.97 9.69
N ALA A 39 3.82 -17.64 9.74
CA ALA A 39 3.12 -16.79 8.76
C ALA A 39 3.89 -16.66 7.43
N ALA A 40 5.18 -16.93 7.42
CA ALA A 40 6.05 -16.76 6.26
C ALA A 40 5.68 -17.66 5.08
N TYR A 41 5.72 -17.10 3.86
CA TYR A 41 5.53 -17.86 2.63
C TYR A 41 6.87 -18.30 2.07
N GLU A 42 7.34 -19.46 2.49
CA GLU A 42 8.66 -19.99 2.15
C GLU A 42 8.83 -20.43 0.69
N LYS A 43 7.74 -20.49 -0.10
CA LYS A 43 7.80 -20.86 -1.52
C LYS A 43 8.27 -19.73 -2.44
N ILE A 44 8.29 -18.49 -1.99
CA ILE A 44 8.78 -17.36 -2.78
C ILE A 44 10.30 -17.31 -2.74
N GLN A 45 10.92 -16.92 -3.87
CA GLN A 45 12.37 -16.93 -4.01
C GLN A 45 13.06 -15.80 -3.24
N ASP A 46 12.40 -14.67 -3.04
CA ASP A 46 12.97 -13.49 -2.36
C ASP A 46 12.15 -13.15 -1.10
N LEU A 47 12.33 -13.94 -0.04
CA LEU A 47 11.77 -13.67 1.27
C LEU A 47 12.84 -13.05 2.18
N LYS A 48 12.59 -11.81 2.63
CA LYS A 48 13.46 -11.07 3.54
C LYS A 48 12.86 -11.03 4.93
N ILE A 49 13.60 -11.51 5.91
CA ILE A 49 13.22 -11.41 7.33
C ILE A 49 13.88 -10.18 7.92
N VAL A 50 13.10 -9.37 8.62
CA VAL A 50 13.51 -8.10 9.23
C VAL A 50 13.14 -8.08 10.73
N PRO A 51 13.81 -7.26 11.57
CA PRO A 51 13.64 -7.33 13.02
C PRO A 51 12.25 -6.86 13.50
N ASP A 52 11.66 -5.85 12.85
CA ASP A 52 10.41 -5.22 13.31
C ASP A 52 9.55 -4.67 12.17
N MET A 53 8.41 -4.08 12.54
CA MET A 53 7.43 -3.57 11.57
C MET A 53 7.90 -2.29 10.86
N ASP A 54 8.73 -1.49 11.49
CA ASP A 54 9.23 -0.24 10.87
C ASP A 54 10.19 -0.57 9.74
N HIS A 55 11.16 -1.45 9.97
CA HIS A 55 12.06 -1.95 8.92
C HIS A 55 11.31 -2.67 7.80
N ARG A 56 10.23 -3.41 8.14
CA ARG A 56 9.40 -4.09 7.15
C ARG A 56 8.73 -3.08 6.21
N LYS A 57 8.04 -2.09 6.75
CA LYS A 57 7.33 -1.06 5.98
C LYS A 57 8.30 -0.21 5.15
N GLU A 58 9.39 0.26 5.76
CA GLU A 58 10.42 1.02 5.08
C GLU A 58 10.95 0.26 3.86
N LYS A 59 11.27 -1.03 4.03
CA LYS A 59 11.80 -1.85 2.95
C LYS A 59 10.79 -2.12 1.84
N MET A 60 9.52 -2.40 2.20
CA MET A 60 8.44 -2.56 1.22
C MET A 60 8.26 -1.28 0.40
N MET A 61 8.17 -0.12 1.07
CA MET A 61 8.00 1.16 0.41
C MET A 61 9.19 1.55 -0.47
N ALA A 62 10.42 1.25 -0.03
CA ALA A 62 11.62 1.52 -0.83
C ALA A 62 11.66 0.70 -2.13
N MET A 63 11.21 -0.56 -2.10
CA MET A 63 11.24 -1.48 -3.23
C MET A 63 10.09 -1.26 -4.22
N ALA A 64 8.92 -0.78 -3.78
CA ALA A 64 7.74 -0.61 -4.60
C ALA A 64 7.80 0.68 -5.43
N ASP A 65 7.19 0.68 -6.60
CA ASP A 65 6.96 1.87 -7.45
C ASP A 65 5.61 2.54 -7.17
N GLY A 66 4.69 1.82 -6.53
CA GLY A 66 3.38 2.29 -6.08
C GLY A 66 2.81 1.36 -5.02
N MET A 67 1.84 1.83 -4.25
CA MET A 67 1.20 1.10 -3.17
C MET A 67 -0.29 0.89 -3.47
N LEU A 68 -0.72 -0.37 -3.39
CA LEU A 68 -2.11 -0.78 -3.60
C LEU A 68 -2.63 -1.52 -2.37
N ALA A 69 -3.68 -0.98 -1.74
CA ALA A 69 -4.41 -1.68 -0.71
C ALA A 69 -5.51 -2.55 -1.33
N LEU A 70 -5.41 -3.86 -1.16
CA LEU A 70 -6.54 -4.76 -1.37
C LEU A 70 -7.46 -4.75 -0.13
N PRO A 71 -8.73 -5.20 -0.23
CA PRO A 71 -9.58 -5.37 0.93
C PRO A 71 -8.85 -6.11 2.06
N GLY A 72 -8.78 -5.50 3.23
CA GLY A 72 -7.95 -6.01 4.33
C GLY A 72 -8.34 -5.45 5.70
N GLY A 73 -7.62 -5.87 6.71
CA GLY A 73 -7.84 -5.48 8.09
C GLY A 73 -7.05 -4.24 8.53
N ILE A 74 -6.94 -4.10 9.87
CA ILE A 74 -6.30 -2.92 10.47
C ILE A 74 -4.80 -2.79 10.09
N GLY A 75 -4.11 -3.91 9.83
CA GLY A 75 -2.71 -3.89 9.38
C GLY A 75 -2.57 -3.28 7.98
N THR A 76 -3.46 -3.65 7.03
CA THR A 76 -3.49 -3.03 5.70
C THR A 76 -3.80 -1.55 5.79
N LEU A 77 -4.76 -1.16 6.65
CA LEU A 77 -5.11 0.24 6.87
C LEU A 77 -3.92 1.01 7.47
N GLU A 78 -3.19 0.46 8.42
CA GLU A 78 -2.01 1.07 9.02
C GLU A 78 -0.92 1.33 7.97
N GLU A 79 -0.56 0.30 7.19
CA GLU A 79 0.47 0.39 6.16
C GLU A 79 0.12 1.42 5.07
N ILE A 80 -1.10 1.38 4.53
CA ILE A 80 -1.49 2.28 3.44
C ILE A 80 -1.72 3.72 3.94
N SER A 81 -2.21 3.90 5.18
CA SER A 81 -2.38 5.23 5.78
C SER A 81 -1.04 5.91 6.03
N GLN A 82 -0.01 5.16 6.39
CA GLN A 82 1.35 5.68 6.49
C GLN A 82 1.84 6.16 5.13
N ALA A 83 1.67 5.35 4.07
CA ALA A 83 2.06 5.72 2.72
C ALA A 83 1.34 7.00 2.23
N ALA A 84 0.03 7.10 2.47
CA ALA A 84 -0.78 8.26 2.15
C ALA A 84 -0.38 9.51 2.97
N SER A 85 -0.12 9.34 4.26
CA SER A 85 0.36 10.43 5.12
C SER A 85 1.70 10.99 4.64
N TRP A 86 2.60 10.14 4.20
CA TRP A 86 3.93 10.55 3.75
C TRP A 86 3.93 11.30 2.41
N ILE A 87 2.87 11.16 1.59
CA ILE A 87 2.67 12.04 0.42
C ILE A 87 2.58 13.50 0.88
N THR A 88 1.85 13.78 1.96
CA THR A 88 1.59 15.16 2.41
C THR A 88 2.83 15.90 2.91
N ILE A 89 3.85 15.18 3.32
CA ILE A 89 5.11 15.73 3.84
C ILE A 89 6.31 15.51 2.89
N GLY A 90 6.05 14.92 1.70
CA GLY A 90 7.07 14.72 0.67
C GLY A 90 8.01 13.53 0.88
N GLU A 91 7.73 12.67 1.86
CA GLU A 91 8.52 11.45 2.14
C GLU A 91 8.12 10.26 1.25
N ASN A 92 6.94 10.32 0.63
CA ASN A 92 6.48 9.33 -0.35
C ASN A 92 6.08 10.02 -1.66
N PRO A 93 6.92 9.97 -2.70
CA PRO A 93 6.59 10.53 -4.02
C PRO A 93 5.82 9.55 -4.91
N LYS A 94 5.41 8.38 -4.40
CA LYS A 94 4.85 7.28 -5.18
C LYS A 94 3.32 7.23 -5.04
N PRO A 95 2.58 6.70 -6.05
CA PRO A 95 1.13 6.61 -6.03
C PRO A 95 0.62 5.69 -4.91
N VAL A 96 -0.53 6.05 -4.35
CA VAL A 96 -1.29 5.25 -3.39
C VAL A 96 -2.68 5.01 -3.93
N ALA A 97 -3.09 3.74 -4.00
CA ALA A 97 -4.41 3.36 -4.48
C ALA A 97 -5.09 2.35 -3.55
N PHE A 98 -6.41 2.33 -3.62
CA PHE A 98 -7.29 1.44 -2.88
C PHE A 98 -8.14 0.66 -3.87
N TYR A 99 -8.01 -0.67 -3.92
CA TYR A 99 -8.88 -1.53 -4.71
C TYR A 99 -10.23 -1.65 -4.00
N ASN A 100 -11.20 -0.88 -4.49
CA ASN A 100 -12.51 -0.68 -3.84
C ASN A 100 -13.54 -1.73 -4.27
N GLN A 101 -13.14 -3.00 -4.34
CA GLN A 101 -14.02 -4.11 -4.66
C GLN A 101 -15.24 -4.13 -3.73
N ASP A 102 -16.44 -4.22 -4.31
CA ASP A 102 -17.71 -4.25 -3.59
C ASP A 102 -17.87 -3.11 -2.56
N ASP A 103 -17.37 -1.91 -2.89
CA ASP A 103 -17.44 -0.71 -2.05
C ASP A 103 -16.72 -0.85 -0.69
N PHE A 104 -15.79 -1.79 -0.57
CA PHE A 104 -15.09 -2.08 0.69
C PHE A 104 -14.41 -0.84 1.30
N TYR A 105 -13.79 0.00 0.47
CA TYR A 105 -13.10 1.22 0.90
C TYR A 105 -13.95 2.50 0.79
N SER A 106 -15.20 2.42 0.32
CA SER A 106 -16.08 3.59 0.22
C SER A 106 -16.26 4.34 1.56
N PRO A 107 -16.41 3.66 2.72
CA PRO A 107 -16.46 4.36 4.01
C PRO A 107 -15.15 5.11 4.35
N LEU A 108 -13.99 4.56 4.00
CA LEU A 108 -12.69 5.21 4.22
C LEU A 108 -12.52 6.43 3.31
N GLU A 109 -12.91 6.32 2.07
CA GLU A 109 -12.93 7.44 1.12
C GLU A 109 -13.80 8.60 1.63
N GLN A 110 -14.97 8.30 2.21
CA GLN A 110 -15.82 9.30 2.84
C GLN A 110 -15.13 9.98 4.04
N VAL A 111 -14.37 9.24 4.83
CA VAL A 111 -13.56 9.83 5.93
C VAL A 111 -12.53 10.80 5.37
N PHE A 112 -11.80 10.47 4.30
CA PHE A 112 -10.82 11.37 3.68
C PHE A 112 -11.49 12.60 3.05
N LYS A 113 -12.63 12.44 2.39
CA LYS A 113 -13.45 13.56 1.88
C LYS A 113 -13.91 14.48 3.01
N HIS A 114 -14.32 13.91 4.14
CA HIS A 114 -14.70 14.68 5.33
C HIS A 114 -13.49 15.43 5.93
N MET A 115 -12.33 14.79 6.07
CA MET A 115 -11.10 15.47 6.48
C MET A 115 -10.78 16.67 5.57
N SER A 116 -10.98 16.51 4.26
CA SER A 116 -10.74 17.60 3.31
C SER A 116 -11.79 18.73 3.45
N HIS A 117 -13.06 18.38 3.64
CA HIS A 117 -14.15 19.35 3.87
C HIS A 117 -13.89 20.19 5.13
N GLU A 118 -13.45 19.57 6.21
CA GLU A 118 -13.14 20.22 7.49
C GLU A 118 -11.77 20.93 7.50
N GLY A 119 -10.99 20.87 6.41
CA GLY A 119 -9.72 21.56 6.27
C GLY A 119 -8.52 20.86 6.92
N PHE A 120 -8.66 19.59 7.34
CA PHE A 120 -7.55 18.80 7.88
C PHE A 120 -6.71 18.10 6.80
N LEU A 121 -7.26 17.92 5.59
CA LEU A 121 -6.57 17.36 4.44
C LEU A 121 -6.75 18.28 3.24
N GLU A 122 -5.67 18.79 2.67
CA GLU A 122 -5.76 19.60 1.45
C GLU A 122 -6.30 18.76 0.28
N LYS A 123 -7.15 19.38 -0.55
CA LYS A 123 -7.76 18.69 -1.68
C LYS A 123 -6.74 18.07 -2.63
N THR A 124 -5.59 18.70 -2.81
CA THR A 124 -4.52 18.18 -3.65
C THR A 124 -3.99 16.81 -3.20
N TYR A 125 -3.96 16.56 -1.88
CA TYR A 125 -3.56 15.25 -1.33
C TYR A 125 -4.69 14.22 -1.44
N LEU A 126 -5.95 14.63 -1.26
CA LEU A 126 -7.10 13.76 -1.52
C LEU A 126 -7.11 13.29 -2.98
N ASP A 127 -6.93 14.22 -3.91
CA ASP A 127 -6.93 13.97 -5.36
C ASP A 127 -5.70 13.15 -5.81
N SER A 128 -4.67 13.04 -4.98
CA SER A 128 -3.47 12.24 -5.25
C SER A 128 -3.60 10.76 -4.84
N MET A 129 -4.77 10.34 -4.38
CA MET A 129 -5.09 8.96 -4.05
C MET A 129 -6.18 8.43 -4.98
N CYS A 130 -6.08 7.16 -5.39
CA CYS A 130 -7.08 6.51 -6.24
C CYS A 130 -7.92 5.53 -5.45
N PHE A 131 -9.25 5.60 -5.58
CA PHE A 131 -10.21 4.61 -5.10
C PHE A 131 -10.99 4.08 -6.31
N SER A 132 -10.79 2.82 -6.68
CA SER A 132 -11.47 2.22 -7.82
C SER A 132 -11.65 0.72 -7.66
N ASP A 133 -12.70 0.16 -8.21
CA ASP A 133 -12.93 -1.27 -8.41
C ASP A 133 -12.43 -1.75 -9.78
N ASP A 134 -12.01 -0.83 -10.64
CA ASP A 134 -11.42 -1.09 -11.95
C ASP A 134 -9.89 -1.10 -11.82
N PHE A 135 -9.29 -2.29 -12.00
CA PHE A 135 -7.85 -2.48 -11.88
C PHE A 135 -7.07 -1.77 -12.99
N ASP A 136 -7.61 -1.70 -14.21
CA ASP A 136 -6.96 -0.98 -15.32
C ASP A 136 -6.93 0.53 -15.05
N GLN A 137 -7.99 1.09 -14.45
CA GLN A 137 -8.01 2.47 -14.00
C GLN A 137 -6.96 2.74 -12.90
N ILE A 138 -6.77 1.80 -11.99
CA ILE A 138 -5.73 1.92 -10.95
C ILE A 138 -4.34 1.92 -11.57
N LEU A 139 -4.07 1.03 -12.54
CA LEU A 139 -2.79 0.98 -13.22
C LEU A 139 -2.52 2.26 -14.02
N ASP A 140 -3.50 2.73 -14.79
CA ASP A 140 -3.38 4.00 -15.53
C ASP A 140 -3.09 5.18 -14.60
N PHE A 141 -3.79 5.26 -13.47
CA PHE A 141 -3.50 6.25 -12.43
C PHE A 141 -2.07 6.15 -11.92
N MET A 142 -1.57 4.94 -11.64
CA MET A 142 -0.22 4.74 -11.11
C MET A 142 0.86 5.10 -12.14
N GLU A 143 0.66 4.72 -13.41
CA GLU A 143 1.61 4.98 -14.50
C GLU A 143 1.75 6.48 -14.82
N HIS A 144 0.65 7.24 -14.67
CA HIS A 144 0.63 8.68 -14.96
C HIS A 144 0.71 9.56 -13.70
N TYR A 145 1.03 8.97 -12.55
CA TYR A 145 1.07 9.68 -11.28
C TYR A 145 2.14 10.77 -11.23
N HIS A 146 1.73 11.92 -10.72
CA HIS A 146 2.64 13.01 -10.38
C HIS A 146 2.41 13.39 -8.92
N ALA A 147 3.46 13.28 -8.11
CA ALA A 147 3.39 13.63 -6.71
C ALA A 147 3.00 15.12 -6.52
N PRO A 148 2.04 15.43 -5.64
CA PRO A 148 1.71 16.81 -5.32
C PRO A 148 2.88 17.50 -4.61
N HIS A 149 2.84 18.84 -4.58
CA HIS A 149 3.76 19.59 -3.73
C HIS A 149 3.50 19.24 -2.26
N TYR A 150 4.58 18.96 -1.51
CA TYR A 150 4.48 18.71 -0.08
C TYR A 150 4.15 20.02 0.67
N ARG A 151 3.59 19.83 1.87
CA ARG A 151 3.19 20.94 2.73
C ARG A 151 4.40 21.77 3.18
N GLU A 152 4.35 23.08 2.90
CA GLU A 152 5.31 24.04 3.42
C GLU A 152 4.72 24.77 4.63
N TYR A 153 5.48 24.84 5.71
CA TYR A 153 5.10 25.58 6.91
C TYR A 153 5.66 26.99 6.82
N LYS A 154 4.82 27.96 6.42
CA LYS A 154 5.19 29.37 6.49
C LYS A 154 5.24 29.80 7.95
N LYS A 155 6.37 30.41 8.36
CA LYS A 155 6.53 31.03 9.69
C LYS A 155 5.73 32.30 9.78
#